data_f78b9376d06092f74d1c17e15dde2e20
#
_entry.id   f78b9376d06092f74d1c17e15dde2e20
#
_cell.length_a   1.000
_cell.length_b   1.000
_cell.length_c   1.000
_cell.angle_alpha   90.00
_cell.angle_beta   90.00
_cell.angle_gamma   90.00
#
_symmetry.space_group_name_H-M   'P 1'
#
loop_
_entity.id
_entity.type
_entity.pdbx_description
1 polymer ?
#
loop_
_entity_poly.entity_id
_entity_poly.type
_entity_poly.pdbx_seq_one_letter_code
_entity_poly.pdbx_strand_id
1 'polypeptide(L)'
;FFKQKTAYEMERSEAEKADMMSSIPLASGMVMSGQKIVDRGEVITNNTYRVLNSFDKEMKRRSSTQEELTTTIIGQVLFIFILVMLFTSYLSLFRKDYFDKPRSITMLYAMITLFPIFVSLMMKHNCVSVYIIPFAMAPIFVRVFMDSRTAFISHVTMILICAAAVKYQYEFIIVQLVAGLVAIYSLRELSKRSQIFITALLVTIASSVVYLALQLMQDNQVFNVDTSMYTFFTVNGIFLLISYAVFCLKK
;
A
#
# COMPACT_ATOMS: atom_id res chain seq x y z
N PHE A 1 55.24 52.21 3.22
CA PHE A 1 54.23 51.84 4.23
C PHE A 1 52.90 51.43 3.60
N PHE A 2 52.45 52.07 2.54
CA PHE A 2 51.21 51.76 1.85
C PHE A 2 51.25 50.43 1.09
N LYS A 3 52.37 50.08 0.45
CA LYS A 3 52.56 48.81 -0.28
C LYS A 3 52.54 47.56 0.59
N GLN A 4 53.04 47.64 1.84
CA GLN A 4 53.06 46.53 2.76
C GLN A 4 51.66 46.25 3.38
N LYS A 5 50.86 47.29 3.58
CA LYS A 5 49.51 47.15 4.11
C LYS A 5 48.57 46.49 3.10
N THR A 6 48.69 46.84 1.82
CA THR A 6 47.89 46.23 0.72
C THR A 6 48.30 44.77 0.49
N ALA A 7 49.58 44.41 0.60
CA ALA A 7 50.02 43.03 0.46
C ALA A 7 49.48 42.16 1.60
N TYR A 8 49.52 42.64 2.85
CA TYR A 8 48.97 41.95 4.01
C TYR A 8 47.44 41.79 3.96
N GLU A 9 46.73 42.79 3.48
CA GLU A 9 45.26 42.72 3.29
C GLU A 9 44.88 41.77 2.17
N MET A 10 45.66 41.66 1.09
CA MET A 10 45.47 40.72 0.02
C MET A 10 45.73 39.27 0.48
N GLU A 11 46.84 39.06 1.18
CA GLU A 11 47.21 37.75 1.73
C GLU A 11 46.18 37.25 2.74
N ARG A 12 45.64 38.13 3.60
CA ARG A 12 44.55 37.85 4.51
C ARG A 12 43.25 37.51 3.79
N SER A 13 42.91 38.25 2.71
CA SER A 13 41.71 37.99 1.93
C SER A 13 41.83 36.70 1.12
N GLU A 14 43.02 36.30 0.69
CA GLU A 14 43.26 35.02 0.04
C GLU A 14 43.23 33.85 1.05
N ALA A 15 43.74 34.04 2.24
CA ALA A 15 43.63 33.05 3.33
C ALA A 15 42.18 32.85 3.79
N GLU A 16 41.39 33.93 3.94
CA GLU A 16 39.96 33.86 4.23
C GLU A 16 39.15 33.23 3.08
N LYS A 17 39.52 33.44 1.83
CA LYS A 17 38.93 32.77 0.66
C LYS A 17 39.31 31.30 0.61
N ALA A 18 40.57 30.95 0.94
CA ALA A 18 41.03 29.56 1.00
C ALA A 18 40.33 28.81 2.15
N ASP A 19 40.13 29.43 3.32
CA ASP A 19 39.38 28.89 4.42
C ASP A 19 37.88 28.72 4.10
N MET A 20 37.27 29.72 3.43
CA MET A 20 35.90 29.59 2.94
C MET A 20 35.77 28.49 1.86
N MET A 21 36.74 28.37 0.96
CA MET A 21 36.76 27.31 -0.04
C MET A 21 37.00 25.91 0.58
N SER A 22 37.80 25.80 1.66
CA SER A 22 38.00 24.54 2.37
C SER A 22 36.80 24.15 3.23
N SER A 23 36.03 25.13 3.70
CA SER A 23 34.79 24.93 4.43
C SER A 23 33.58 24.61 3.53
N ILE A 24 33.68 24.83 2.21
CA ILE A 24 32.70 24.36 1.25
C ILE A 24 33.01 22.89 0.98
N PRO A 25 32.21 21.93 1.46
CA PRO A 25 32.46 20.53 1.15
C PRO A 25 32.40 20.36 -0.36
N LEU A 26 33.50 19.90 -0.98
CA LEU A 26 33.64 19.60 -2.41
C LEU A 26 32.54 18.64 -2.94
N ALA A 27 31.76 18.07 -2.05
CA ALA A 27 30.58 17.27 -2.29
C ALA A 27 29.37 17.84 -1.54
N SER A 28 28.95 19.06 -1.86
CA SER A 28 27.64 19.59 -1.40
C SER A 28 26.51 18.86 -2.12
N GLY A 29 26.32 17.58 -1.80
CA GLY A 29 25.35 16.73 -2.45
C GLY A 29 25.52 15.23 -2.16
N MET A 30 26.60 14.81 -1.52
CA MET A 30 26.73 13.42 -1.06
C MET A 30 26.03 13.23 0.29
N VAL A 31 24.93 12.47 0.28
CA VAL A 31 24.26 11.99 1.49
C VAL A 31 24.83 10.60 1.79
N MET A 32 25.45 10.44 2.98
CA MET A 32 25.97 9.13 3.40
C MET A 32 24.84 8.16 3.75
N SER A 33 25.10 6.86 3.60
CA SER A 33 24.17 5.82 4.03
C SER A 33 23.90 5.96 5.54
N GLY A 34 22.62 6.10 5.91
CA GLY A 34 22.19 6.32 7.30
C GLY A 34 22.20 7.79 7.74
N GLN A 35 22.62 8.73 6.90
CA GLN A 35 22.58 10.15 7.22
C GLN A 35 21.13 10.66 7.15
N LYS A 36 20.70 11.31 8.24
CA LYS A 36 19.40 11.97 8.34
C LYS A 36 19.39 13.25 7.49
N ILE A 37 18.42 13.38 6.58
CA ILE A 37 18.30 14.54 5.69
C ILE A 37 17.36 15.59 6.29
N VAL A 38 16.22 15.16 6.87
CA VAL A 38 15.18 16.02 7.48
C VAL A 38 14.56 15.31 8.67
N ASP A 39 14.19 16.07 9.70
CA ASP A 39 13.40 15.58 10.83
C ASP A 39 11.90 15.83 10.64
N ARG A 40 11.07 15.07 11.37
CA ARG A 40 9.63 15.34 11.44
C ARG A 40 9.42 16.72 12.10
N GLY A 41 8.74 17.62 11.38
CA GLY A 41 8.47 18.99 11.85
C GLY A 41 9.57 20.01 11.55
N GLU A 42 10.68 19.63 10.91
CA GLU A 42 11.72 20.55 10.49
C GLU A 42 11.30 21.31 9.22
N VAL A 43 11.56 22.63 9.20
CA VAL A 43 11.23 23.48 8.04
C VAL A 43 12.16 23.15 6.89
N ILE A 44 11.59 22.77 5.77
CA ILE A 44 12.36 22.48 4.55
C ILE A 44 12.94 23.78 3.98
N THR A 45 14.25 23.94 4.11
CA THR A 45 14.99 25.04 3.48
C THR A 45 15.18 24.77 1.98
N ASN A 46 15.49 25.82 1.20
CA ASN A 46 15.79 25.66 -0.23
C ASN A 46 16.93 24.67 -0.51
N ASN A 47 17.88 24.58 0.40
CA ASN A 47 19.01 23.65 0.29
C ASN A 47 18.56 22.20 0.56
N THR A 48 17.78 22.00 1.61
CA THR A 48 17.17 20.70 1.95
C THR A 48 16.23 20.22 0.84
N TYR A 49 15.45 21.12 0.26
CA TYR A 49 14.59 20.80 -0.91
C TYR A 49 15.40 20.34 -2.13
N ARG A 50 16.52 21.01 -2.44
CA ARG A 50 17.42 20.58 -3.54
C ARG A 50 18.01 19.19 -3.28
N VAL A 51 18.44 18.92 -2.04
CA VAL A 51 18.98 17.62 -1.65
C VAL A 51 17.90 16.53 -1.78
N LEU A 52 16.69 16.77 -1.29
CA LEU A 52 15.57 15.84 -1.41
C LEU A 52 15.17 15.59 -2.87
N ASN A 53 15.14 16.64 -3.70
CA ASN A 53 14.80 16.50 -5.11
C ASN A 53 15.87 15.75 -5.90
N SER A 54 17.17 16.00 -5.61
CA SER A 54 18.26 15.23 -6.23
C SER A 54 18.29 13.78 -5.74
N PHE A 55 17.99 13.54 -4.47
CA PHE A 55 17.85 12.20 -3.91
C PHE A 55 16.68 11.44 -4.55
N ASP A 56 15.51 12.08 -4.70
CA ASP A 56 14.35 11.49 -5.39
C ASP A 56 14.65 11.17 -6.87
N LYS A 57 15.34 12.05 -7.57
CA LYS A 57 15.79 11.80 -8.95
C LYS A 57 16.76 10.62 -9.03
N GLU A 58 17.72 10.53 -8.10
CA GLU A 58 18.70 9.45 -8.08
C GLU A 58 18.06 8.12 -7.65
N MET A 59 17.12 8.15 -6.70
CA MET A 59 16.31 6.97 -6.33
C MET A 59 15.47 6.50 -7.52
N LYS A 60 14.82 7.42 -8.24
CA LYS A 60 14.09 7.08 -9.46
C LYS A 60 15.00 6.54 -10.56
N ARG A 61 16.19 7.11 -10.74
CA ARG A 61 17.19 6.63 -11.70
C ARG A 61 17.69 5.23 -11.36
N ARG A 62 17.96 4.95 -10.09
CA ARG A 62 18.38 3.62 -9.63
C ARG A 62 17.26 2.58 -9.72
N SER A 63 16.03 2.97 -9.40
CA SER A 63 14.86 2.10 -9.53
C SER A 63 14.39 1.92 -10.97
N SER A 64 14.82 2.78 -11.90
CA SER A 64 14.46 2.73 -13.32
C SER A 64 15.51 2.05 -14.20
N THR A 65 16.54 1.44 -13.62
CA THR A 65 17.43 0.59 -14.39
C THR A 65 16.60 -0.57 -14.93
N GLN A 66 16.50 -0.67 -16.23
CA GLN A 66 15.61 -1.58 -16.96
C GLN A 66 15.79 -3.05 -16.54
N GLU A 67 16.96 -3.43 -16.07
CA GLU A 67 17.28 -4.75 -15.52
C GLU A 67 16.61 -5.01 -14.17
N GLU A 68 16.58 -4.03 -13.27
CA GLU A 68 15.91 -4.14 -11.96
C GLU A 68 14.39 -4.24 -12.12
N LEU A 69 13.81 -3.47 -13.05
CA LEU A 69 12.39 -3.55 -13.38
C LEU A 69 12.04 -4.94 -13.94
N THR A 70 12.85 -5.47 -14.83
CA THR A 70 12.62 -6.80 -15.43
C THR A 70 12.70 -7.90 -14.37
N THR A 71 13.70 -7.84 -13.50
CA THR A 71 13.85 -8.80 -12.39
C THR A 71 12.70 -8.75 -11.41
N THR A 72 12.25 -7.53 -11.06
CA THR A 72 11.08 -7.33 -10.18
C THR A 72 9.80 -7.88 -10.81
N ILE A 73 9.56 -7.63 -12.09
CA ILE A 73 8.39 -8.17 -12.81
C ILE A 73 8.44 -9.70 -12.86
N ILE A 74 9.58 -10.29 -13.15
CA ILE A 74 9.74 -11.75 -13.16
C ILE A 74 9.41 -12.32 -11.77
N GLY A 75 9.92 -11.70 -10.70
CA GLY A 75 9.63 -12.09 -9.33
C GLY A 75 8.13 -12.01 -9.00
N GLN A 76 7.46 -10.94 -9.40
CA GLN A 76 6.01 -10.76 -9.21
C GLN A 76 5.20 -11.81 -9.98
N VAL A 77 5.55 -12.06 -11.24
CA VAL A 77 4.87 -13.07 -12.08
C VAL A 77 5.03 -14.47 -11.47
N LEU A 78 6.24 -14.82 -11.03
CA LEU A 78 6.50 -16.10 -10.38
C LEU A 78 5.69 -16.25 -9.08
N PHE A 79 5.64 -15.20 -8.26
CA PHE A 79 4.87 -15.18 -7.03
C PHE A 79 3.36 -15.36 -7.30
N ILE A 80 2.79 -14.62 -8.24
CA ILE A 80 1.39 -14.75 -8.63
C ILE A 80 1.11 -16.16 -9.17
N PHE A 81 1.99 -16.70 -10.00
CA PHE A 81 1.87 -18.05 -10.55
C PHE A 81 1.79 -19.11 -9.45
N ILE A 82 2.69 -19.03 -8.44
CA ILE A 82 2.68 -19.95 -7.29
C ILE A 82 1.37 -19.85 -6.52
N LEU A 83 0.89 -18.63 -6.23
CA LEU A 83 -0.38 -18.43 -5.51
C LEU A 83 -1.59 -18.99 -6.26
N VAL A 84 -1.66 -18.76 -7.58
CA VAL A 84 -2.73 -19.29 -8.42
C VAL A 84 -2.67 -20.82 -8.49
N MET A 85 -1.47 -21.40 -8.60
CA MET A 85 -1.27 -22.86 -8.56
C MET A 85 -1.73 -23.46 -7.23
N LEU A 86 -1.36 -22.85 -6.09
CA LEU A 86 -1.79 -23.28 -4.77
C LEU A 86 -3.30 -23.21 -4.62
N PHE A 87 -3.92 -22.11 -5.10
CA PHE A 87 -5.37 -21.94 -5.05
C PHE A 87 -6.10 -22.98 -5.93
N THR A 88 -5.59 -23.21 -7.15
CA THR A 88 -6.13 -24.23 -8.06
C THR A 88 -6.01 -25.63 -7.46
N SER A 89 -4.87 -25.97 -6.86
CA SER A 89 -4.65 -27.23 -6.17
C SER A 89 -5.60 -27.41 -4.99
N TYR A 90 -5.83 -26.35 -4.21
CA TYR A 90 -6.83 -26.37 -3.14
C TYR A 90 -8.22 -26.69 -3.68
N LEU A 91 -8.66 -26.04 -4.76
CA LEU A 91 -9.98 -26.30 -5.34
C LEU A 91 -10.09 -27.73 -5.89
N SER A 92 -9.08 -28.22 -6.58
CA SER A 92 -9.11 -29.56 -7.19
C SER A 92 -9.07 -30.68 -6.16
N LEU A 93 -8.36 -30.52 -5.05
CA LEU A 93 -8.19 -31.53 -4.01
C LEU A 93 -9.33 -31.53 -2.97
N PHE A 94 -9.74 -30.33 -2.54
CA PHE A 94 -10.65 -30.18 -1.40
C PHE A 94 -12.06 -29.75 -1.80
N ARG A 95 -12.24 -29.22 -3.02
CA ARG A 95 -13.50 -28.59 -3.46
C ARG A 95 -13.92 -28.99 -4.88
N LYS A 96 -13.89 -30.27 -5.16
CA LYS A 96 -14.33 -30.83 -6.44
C LYS A 96 -15.74 -30.39 -6.83
N ASP A 97 -16.66 -30.27 -5.84
CA ASP A 97 -18.04 -29.83 -6.06
C ASP A 97 -18.15 -28.45 -6.73
N TYR A 98 -17.18 -27.56 -6.49
CA TYR A 98 -17.09 -26.24 -7.13
C TYR A 98 -16.21 -26.27 -8.37
N PHE A 99 -15.17 -27.12 -8.34
CA PHE A 99 -14.22 -27.26 -9.44
C PHE A 99 -14.89 -27.77 -10.72
N ASP A 100 -15.84 -28.68 -10.59
CA ASP A 100 -16.58 -29.25 -11.72
C ASP A 100 -17.70 -28.35 -12.25
N LYS A 101 -18.02 -27.25 -11.53
CA LYS A 101 -19.04 -26.28 -11.93
C LYS A 101 -18.43 -25.04 -12.58
N PRO A 102 -18.56 -24.85 -13.91
CA PRO A 102 -17.89 -23.75 -14.63
C PRO A 102 -18.28 -22.37 -14.10
N ARG A 103 -19.52 -22.17 -13.67
CA ARG A 103 -19.99 -20.89 -13.11
C ARG A 103 -19.28 -20.54 -11.80
N SER A 104 -19.08 -21.52 -10.92
CA SER A 104 -18.43 -21.34 -9.63
C SER A 104 -16.94 -21.01 -9.79
N ILE A 105 -16.26 -21.74 -10.66
CA ILE A 105 -14.85 -21.49 -10.97
C ILE A 105 -14.66 -20.11 -11.59
N THR A 106 -15.46 -19.78 -12.64
CA THR A 106 -15.36 -18.49 -13.29
C THR A 106 -15.56 -17.33 -12.32
N MET A 107 -16.51 -17.45 -11.38
CA MET A 107 -16.74 -16.43 -10.36
C MET A 107 -15.53 -16.27 -9.43
N LEU A 108 -14.92 -17.36 -8.97
CA LEU A 108 -13.74 -17.32 -8.10
C LEU A 108 -12.54 -16.68 -8.80
N TYR A 109 -12.22 -17.12 -10.02
CA TYR A 109 -11.09 -16.55 -10.77
C TYR A 109 -11.37 -15.12 -11.21
N ALA A 110 -12.61 -14.77 -11.52
CA ALA A 110 -12.97 -13.38 -11.81
C ALA A 110 -12.69 -12.47 -10.62
N MET A 111 -13.02 -12.87 -9.39
CA MET A 111 -12.71 -12.08 -8.20
C MET A 111 -11.19 -11.96 -7.97
N ILE A 112 -10.44 -13.07 -8.10
CA ILE A 112 -8.99 -13.09 -7.91
C ILE A 112 -8.27 -12.24 -8.97
N THR A 113 -8.82 -12.08 -10.17
CA THR A 113 -8.20 -11.30 -11.26
C THR A 113 -8.64 -9.84 -11.29
N LEU A 114 -9.93 -9.55 -11.06
CA LEU A 114 -10.47 -8.18 -11.14
C LEU A 114 -9.86 -7.24 -10.08
N PHE A 115 -9.77 -7.68 -8.82
CA PHE A 115 -9.27 -6.83 -7.75
C PHE A 115 -7.79 -6.43 -7.93
N PRO A 116 -6.85 -7.33 -8.27
CA PRO A 116 -5.47 -6.93 -8.57
C PRO A 116 -5.35 -5.99 -9.78
N ILE A 117 -6.21 -6.14 -10.80
CA ILE A 117 -6.25 -5.21 -11.93
C ILE A 117 -6.65 -3.83 -11.46
N PHE A 118 -7.71 -3.70 -10.64
CA PHE A 118 -8.12 -2.42 -10.05
C PHE A 118 -7.02 -1.79 -9.21
N VAL A 119 -6.35 -2.58 -8.36
CA VAL A 119 -5.20 -2.12 -7.56
C VAL A 119 -4.09 -1.60 -8.45
N SER A 120 -3.71 -2.35 -9.47
CA SER A 120 -2.65 -1.97 -10.41
C SER A 120 -2.98 -0.67 -11.16
N LEU A 121 -4.23 -0.50 -11.60
CA LEU A 121 -4.69 0.73 -12.25
C LEU A 121 -4.66 1.92 -11.29
N MET A 122 -5.11 1.76 -10.05
CA MET A 122 -5.08 2.84 -9.05
C MET A 122 -3.65 3.25 -8.69
N MET A 123 -2.75 2.28 -8.52
CA MET A 123 -1.33 2.55 -8.26
C MET A 123 -0.65 3.28 -9.42
N LYS A 124 -0.98 2.93 -10.66
CA LYS A 124 -0.42 3.58 -11.86
C LYS A 124 -0.83 5.04 -11.99
N HIS A 125 -2.06 5.38 -11.65
CA HIS A 125 -2.60 6.73 -11.84
C HIS A 125 -2.42 7.64 -10.62
N ASN A 126 -1.99 7.10 -9.47
CA ASN A 126 -1.82 7.84 -8.19
C ASN A 126 -3.05 8.70 -7.81
N CYS A 127 -4.23 8.36 -8.32
CA CYS A 127 -5.41 9.20 -8.17
C CYS A 127 -5.99 9.15 -6.76
N VAL A 128 -5.96 7.95 -6.11
CA VAL A 128 -6.64 7.73 -4.84
C VAL A 128 -5.96 6.58 -4.07
N SER A 129 -6.13 6.54 -2.75
CA SER A 129 -5.62 5.45 -1.91
C SER A 129 -6.28 4.11 -2.25
N VAL A 130 -5.48 3.04 -2.30
CA VAL A 130 -5.95 1.66 -2.54
C VAL A 130 -6.98 1.20 -1.49
N TYR A 131 -6.98 1.80 -0.30
CA TYR A 131 -7.91 1.49 0.79
C TYR A 131 -9.37 1.87 0.52
N ILE A 132 -9.66 2.61 -0.55
CA ILE A 132 -11.04 2.90 -1.00
C ILE A 132 -11.71 1.69 -1.64
N ILE A 133 -10.94 0.77 -2.22
CA ILE A 133 -11.48 -0.43 -2.86
C ILE A 133 -12.13 -1.32 -1.77
N PRO A 134 -13.40 -1.70 -1.94
CA PRO A 134 -14.11 -2.55 -0.97
C PRO A 134 -13.69 -4.02 -1.13
N PHE A 135 -12.48 -4.36 -0.69
CA PHE A 135 -11.96 -5.74 -0.79
C PHE A 135 -12.82 -6.75 -0.03
N ALA A 136 -13.45 -6.34 1.07
CA ALA A 136 -14.37 -7.18 1.83
C ALA A 136 -15.59 -7.64 1.02
N MET A 137 -15.90 -6.98 -0.10
CA MET A 137 -16.96 -7.40 -1.01
C MET A 137 -16.67 -8.78 -1.62
N ALA A 138 -15.42 -9.09 -1.96
CA ALA A 138 -15.06 -10.37 -2.57
C ALA A 138 -15.40 -11.57 -1.67
N PRO A 139 -14.94 -11.66 -0.40
CA PRO A 139 -15.30 -12.75 0.47
C PRO A 139 -16.80 -12.78 0.83
N ILE A 140 -17.49 -11.64 0.88
CA ILE A 140 -18.93 -11.57 1.05
C ILE A 140 -19.62 -12.27 -0.14
N PHE A 141 -19.23 -11.95 -1.36
CA PHE A 141 -19.77 -12.57 -2.56
C PHE A 141 -19.57 -14.07 -2.57
N VAL A 142 -18.33 -14.51 -2.32
CA VAL A 142 -18.01 -15.95 -2.28
C VAL A 142 -18.80 -16.64 -1.17
N ARG A 143 -18.95 -16.01 0.00
CA ARG A 143 -19.71 -16.55 1.13
C ARG A 143 -21.19 -16.75 0.84
N VAL A 144 -21.79 -15.86 0.06
CA VAL A 144 -23.21 -15.93 -0.32
C VAL A 144 -23.50 -17.11 -1.24
N PHE A 145 -22.59 -17.43 -2.15
CA PHE A 145 -22.78 -18.48 -3.16
C PHE A 145 -22.11 -19.81 -2.81
N MET A 146 -21.16 -19.77 -1.90
CA MET A 146 -20.33 -20.91 -1.50
C MET A 146 -20.23 -21.00 0.03
N ASP A 147 -19.16 -21.60 0.53
CA ASP A 147 -18.93 -21.75 1.95
C ASP A 147 -17.85 -20.79 2.49
N SER A 148 -17.82 -20.65 3.82
CA SER A 148 -16.88 -19.77 4.52
C SER A 148 -15.42 -20.13 4.28
N ARG A 149 -15.09 -21.42 4.13
CA ARG A 149 -13.70 -21.86 3.96
C ARG A 149 -13.17 -21.43 2.60
N THR A 150 -13.97 -21.63 1.54
CA THR A 150 -13.61 -21.18 0.20
C THR A 150 -13.55 -19.65 0.12
N ALA A 151 -14.49 -18.94 0.77
CA ALA A 151 -14.47 -17.49 0.87
C ALA A 151 -13.18 -16.95 1.53
N PHE A 152 -12.76 -17.59 2.62
CA PHE A 152 -11.53 -17.19 3.32
C PHE A 152 -10.28 -17.41 2.45
N ILE A 153 -10.12 -18.62 1.89
CA ILE A 153 -8.94 -18.96 1.11
C ILE A 153 -8.87 -18.11 -0.18
N SER A 154 -9.99 -17.90 -0.87
CA SER A 154 -10.02 -17.01 -2.05
C SER A 154 -9.68 -15.58 -1.70
N HIS A 155 -10.14 -15.08 -0.54
CA HIS A 155 -9.81 -13.74 -0.06
C HIS A 155 -8.32 -13.60 0.26
N VAL A 156 -7.74 -14.54 1.01
CA VAL A 156 -6.30 -14.55 1.32
C VAL A 156 -5.48 -14.54 0.04
N THR A 157 -5.79 -15.41 -0.92
CA THR A 157 -5.08 -15.48 -2.20
C THR A 157 -5.18 -14.15 -2.95
N MET A 158 -6.37 -13.56 -3.04
CA MET A 158 -6.62 -12.29 -3.70
C MET A 158 -5.81 -11.14 -3.05
N ILE A 159 -5.82 -11.04 -1.71
CA ILE A 159 -5.09 -9.99 -0.99
C ILE A 159 -3.58 -10.13 -1.17
N LEU A 160 -3.04 -11.36 -1.14
CA LEU A 160 -1.61 -11.59 -1.38
C LEU A 160 -1.19 -11.21 -2.81
N ILE A 161 -2.03 -11.48 -3.80
CA ILE A 161 -1.77 -11.04 -5.19
C ILE A 161 -1.83 -9.51 -5.29
N CYS A 162 -2.83 -8.86 -4.66
CA CYS A 162 -2.94 -7.41 -4.62
C CYS A 162 -1.73 -6.75 -3.93
N ALA A 163 -1.25 -7.35 -2.86
CA ALA A 163 -0.12 -6.85 -2.09
C ALA A 163 1.18 -6.77 -2.91
N ALA A 164 1.35 -7.64 -3.92
CA ALA A 164 2.51 -7.59 -4.81
C ALA A 164 2.60 -6.27 -5.61
N ALA A 165 1.49 -5.55 -5.79
CA ALA A 165 1.44 -4.27 -6.50
C ALA A 165 1.46 -3.04 -5.56
N VAL A 166 1.28 -3.22 -4.24
CA VAL A 166 1.15 -2.13 -3.27
C VAL A 166 2.50 -1.80 -2.63
N LYS A 167 2.75 -0.51 -2.38
CA LYS A 167 4.01 -0.03 -1.79
C LYS A 167 4.18 -0.47 -0.32
N TYR A 168 3.13 -0.35 0.49
CA TYR A 168 3.12 -0.75 1.92
C TYR A 168 2.42 -2.10 2.08
N GLN A 169 3.10 -3.15 1.66
CA GLN A 169 2.53 -4.51 1.58
C GLN A 169 2.05 -5.04 2.93
N TYR A 170 2.87 -4.87 3.99
CA TYR A 170 2.59 -5.40 5.32
C TYR A 170 1.30 -4.81 5.93
N GLU A 171 1.18 -3.49 5.94
CA GLU A 171 -0.01 -2.80 6.45
C GLU A 171 -1.27 -3.20 5.66
N PHE A 172 -1.15 -3.19 4.33
CA PHE A 172 -2.23 -3.56 3.43
C PHE A 172 -2.73 -4.98 3.69
N ILE A 173 -1.82 -5.97 3.78
CA ILE A 173 -2.17 -7.37 4.04
C ILE A 173 -2.94 -7.49 5.36
N ILE A 174 -2.42 -6.95 6.45
CA ILE A 174 -3.03 -7.11 7.77
C ILE A 174 -4.41 -6.46 7.81
N VAL A 175 -4.53 -5.20 7.37
CA VAL A 175 -5.81 -4.48 7.40
C VAL A 175 -6.86 -5.20 6.56
N GLN A 176 -6.52 -5.62 5.34
CA GLN A 176 -7.47 -6.25 4.43
C GLN A 176 -7.81 -7.69 4.83
N LEU A 177 -6.87 -8.46 5.40
CA LEU A 177 -7.18 -9.79 5.93
C LEU A 177 -8.18 -9.71 7.08
N VAL A 178 -7.98 -8.79 8.03
CA VAL A 178 -8.91 -8.62 9.15
C VAL A 178 -10.28 -8.14 8.65
N ALA A 179 -10.31 -7.18 7.73
CA ALA A 179 -11.54 -6.71 7.10
C ALA A 179 -12.36 -7.85 6.48
N GLY A 180 -11.70 -8.72 5.71
CA GLY A 180 -12.33 -9.89 5.10
C GLY A 180 -12.79 -10.95 6.10
N LEU A 181 -11.99 -11.21 7.15
CA LEU A 181 -12.40 -12.11 8.23
C LEU A 181 -13.66 -11.62 8.94
N VAL A 182 -13.69 -10.35 9.32
CA VAL A 182 -14.86 -9.72 9.96
C VAL A 182 -16.08 -9.79 9.05
N ALA A 183 -15.90 -9.55 7.74
CA ALA A 183 -16.98 -9.70 6.76
C ALA A 183 -17.54 -11.13 6.69
N ILE A 184 -16.69 -12.15 6.68
CA ILE A 184 -17.10 -13.57 6.64
C ILE A 184 -17.82 -13.94 7.94
N TYR A 185 -17.32 -13.52 9.10
CA TYR A 185 -17.94 -13.82 10.40
C TYR A 185 -19.29 -13.14 10.58
N SER A 186 -19.38 -11.86 10.17
CA SER A 186 -20.63 -11.09 10.30
C SER A 186 -21.77 -11.67 9.48
N LEU A 187 -21.47 -12.37 8.38
CA LEU A 187 -22.46 -13.01 7.51
C LEU A 187 -22.80 -14.45 7.91
N ARG A 188 -22.61 -14.82 9.18
CA ARG A 188 -22.93 -16.18 9.66
C ARG A 188 -24.40 -16.55 9.48
N GLU A 189 -25.30 -15.57 9.63
CA GLU A 189 -26.74 -15.75 9.44
C GLU A 189 -27.25 -14.93 8.25
N LEU A 190 -27.34 -15.53 7.08
CA LEU A 190 -27.72 -14.90 5.82
C LEU A 190 -29.20 -14.45 5.72
N SER A 191 -29.98 -14.56 6.81
CA SER A 191 -31.46 -14.44 6.73
C SER A 191 -32.00 -13.02 6.75
N LYS A 192 -31.21 -12.00 7.14
CA LYS A 192 -31.73 -10.63 7.32
C LYS A 192 -30.96 -9.57 6.50
N ARG A 193 -31.70 -8.77 5.75
CA ARG A 193 -31.12 -7.62 5.00
C ARG A 193 -30.39 -6.61 5.88
N SER A 194 -30.78 -6.47 7.15
CA SER A 194 -30.15 -5.60 8.13
C SER A 194 -28.74 -6.02 8.52
N GLN A 195 -28.36 -7.31 8.35
CA GLN A 195 -27.01 -7.79 8.67
C GLN A 195 -25.93 -7.15 7.81
N ILE A 196 -26.28 -6.69 6.63
CA ILE A 196 -25.36 -6.09 5.69
C ILE A 196 -24.87 -4.74 6.18
N PHE A 197 -25.80 -3.91 6.69
CA PHE A 197 -25.44 -2.63 7.31
C PHE A 197 -24.51 -2.85 8.49
N ILE A 198 -24.81 -3.85 9.30
CA ILE A 198 -23.98 -4.25 10.45
C ILE A 198 -22.62 -4.73 9.97
N THR A 199 -22.56 -5.54 8.90
CA THR A 199 -21.31 -6.04 8.34
C THR A 199 -20.44 -4.90 7.82
N ALA A 200 -21.00 -3.96 7.05
CA ALA A 200 -20.25 -2.83 6.53
C ALA A 200 -19.71 -1.94 7.67
N LEU A 201 -20.52 -1.67 8.69
CA LEU A 201 -20.11 -0.92 9.87
C LEU A 201 -18.98 -1.64 10.63
N LEU A 202 -19.13 -2.96 10.87
CA LEU A 202 -18.11 -3.76 11.55
C LEU A 202 -16.80 -3.82 10.79
N VAL A 203 -16.85 -3.96 9.45
CA VAL A 203 -15.66 -3.96 8.60
C VAL A 203 -14.95 -2.61 8.68
N THR A 204 -15.67 -1.50 8.59
CA THR A 204 -15.10 -0.14 8.70
C THR A 204 -14.44 0.09 10.05
N ILE A 205 -15.12 -0.27 11.15
CA ILE A 205 -14.56 -0.15 12.50
C ILE A 205 -13.33 -1.03 12.66
N ALA A 206 -13.39 -2.30 12.25
CA ALA A 206 -12.28 -3.23 12.37
C ALA A 206 -11.06 -2.75 11.57
N SER A 207 -11.23 -2.29 10.34
CA SER A 207 -10.14 -1.74 9.53
C SER A 207 -9.51 -0.52 10.19
N SER A 208 -10.32 0.39 10.75
CA SER A 208 -9.85 1.58 11.43
C SER A 208 -9.06 1.25 12.70
N VAL A 209 -9.55 0.31 13.51
CA VAL A 209 -8.88 -0.13 14.76
C VAL A 209 -7.56 -0.84 14.45
N VAL A 210 -7.54 -1.72 13.45
CA VAL A 210 -6.31 -2.43 13.06
C VAL A 210 -5.28 -1.46 12.50
N TYR A 211 -5.70 -0.51 11.69
CA TYR A 211 -4.81 0.53 11.16
C TYR A 211 -4.21 1.39 12.28
N LEU A 212 -5.05 1.81 13.25
CA LEU A 212 -4.59 2.52 14.44
C LEU A 212 -3.54 1.71 15.21
N ALA A 213 -3.82 0.41 15.44
CA ALA A 213 -2.89 -0.46 16.14
C ALA A 213 -1.53 -0.58 15.42
N LEU A 214 -1.55 -0.69 14.08
CA LEU A 214 -0.33 -0.72 13.28
C LEU A 214 0.45 0.60 13.36
N GLN A 215 -0.23 1.74 13.30
CA GLN A 215 0.43 3.04 13.47
C GLN A 215 1.07 3.20 14.85
N LEU A 216 0.37 2.79 15.91
CA LEU A 216 0.92 2.82 17.26
C LEU A 216 2.16 1.93 17.42
N MET A 217 2.21 0.80 16.71
CA MET A 217 3.38 -0.09 16.70
C MET A 217 4.57 0.50 15.96
N GLN A 218 4.33 1.32 14.93
CA GLN A 218 5.39 1.87 14.08
C GLN A 218 5.95 3.20 14.61
N ASP A 219 5.08 4.10 15.06
CA ASP A 219 5.45 5.49 15.32
C ASP A 219 5.67 5.83 16.79
N ASN A 220 5.32 4.96 17.75
CA ASN A 220 5.39 5.21 19.20
C ASN A 220 4.78 6.55 19.68
N GLN A 221 4.05 7.28 18.82
CA GLN A 221 3.44 8.58 19.12
C GLN A 221 1.94 8.56 18.80
N VAL A 222 1.11 8.71 19.83
CA VAL A 222 -0.36 8.67 19.74
C VAL A 222 -0.94 9.87 18.98
N PHE A 223 -0.19 10.98 18.86
CA PHE A 223 -0.71 12.26 18.35
C PHE A 223 -0.48 12.52 16.84
N ASN A 224 0.27 11.67 16.13
CA ASN A 224 0.59 11.85 14.71
C ASN A 224 -0.18 10.88 13.79
N VAL A 225 -1.43 10.58 14.13
CA VAL A 225 -2.26 9.66 13.37
C VAL A 225 -2.72 10.31 12.05
N ASP A 226 -2.47 9.63 10.93
CA ASP A 226 -2.84 10.12 9.61
C ASP A 226 -4.37 10.04 9.40
N THR A 227 -5.06 11.14 9.72
CA THR A 227 -6.52 11.22 9.74
C THR A 227 -7.15 10.96 8.36
N SER A 228 -6.41 11.19 7.28
CA SER A 228 -6.90 10.97 5.91
C SER A 228 -7.22 9.51 5.62
N MET A 229 -6.53 8.56 6.23
CA MET A 229 -6.80 7.12 6.03
C MET A 229 -8.17 6.69 6.57
N TYR A 230 -8.64 7.30 7.67
CA TYR A 230 -9.97 6.98 8.22
C TYR A 230 -11.10 7.44 7.29
N THR A 231 -10.90 8.53 6.54
CA THR A 231 -11.86 8.95 5.52
C THR A 231 -11.94 7.92 4.40
N PHE A 232 -10.83 7.30 4.01
CA PHE A 232 -10.82 6.23 3.00
C PHE A 232 -11.53 4.96 3.49
N PHE A 233 -11.40 4.59 4.77
CA PHE A 233 -12.14 3.47 5.34
C PHE A 233 -13.64 3.74 5.42
N THR A 234 -14.07 4.96 5.73
CA THR A 234 -15.50 5.32 5.70
C THR A 234 -16.08 5.29 4.30
N VAL A 235 -15.36 5.79 3.30
CA VAL A 235 -15.76 5.70 1.89
C VAL A 235 -15.81 4.24 1.43
N ASN A 236 -14.85 3.40 1.83
CA ASN A 236 -14.87 1.96 1.57
C ASN A 236 -16.14 1.30 2.13
N GLY A 237 -16.51 1.62 3.37
CA GLY A 237 -17.76 1.14 3.99
C GLY A 237 -19.01 1.54 3.22
N ILE A 238 -19.06 2.77 2.71
CA ILE A 238 -20.17 3.27 1.86
C ILE A 238 -20.23 2.49 0.54
N PHE A 239 -19.09 2.30 -0.13
CA PHE A 239 -19.04 1.50 -1.36
C PHE A 239 -19.46 0.05 -1.14
N LEU A 240 -19.12 -0.53 0.02
CA LEU A 240 -19.55 -1.86 0.39
C LEU A 240 -21.07 -1.93 0.55
N LEU A 241 -21.71 -0.92 1.14
CA LEU A 241 -23.16 -0.82 1.23
C LEU A 241 -23.83 -0.70 -0.14
N ILE A 242 -23.32 0.18 -1.00
CA ILE A 242 -23.86 0.41 -2.34
C ILE A 242 -23.74 -0.86 -3.21
N SER A 243 -22.58 -1.51 -3.19
CA SER A 243 -22.35 -2.72 -3.99
C SER A 243 -23.31 -3.84 -3.62
N TYR A 244 -23.65 -3.93 -2.35
CA TYR A 244 -24.60 -4.92 -1.87
C TYR A 244 -26.06 -4.54 -2.18
N ALA A 245 -26.42 -3.27 -2.08
CA ALA A 245 -27.76 -2.81 -2.46
C ALA A 245 -28.08 -3.17 -3.92
N VAL A 246 -27.10 -2.96 -4.82
CA VAL A 246 -27.21 -3.36 -6.24
C VAL A 246 -27.41 -4.88 -6.40
N PHE A 247 -26.76 -5.67 -5.56
CA PHE A 247 -26.91 -7.14 -5.59
C PHE A 247 -28.27 -7.61 -5.10
N CYS A 248 -28.83 -6.99 -4.06
CA CYS A 248 -30.15 -7.32 -3.54
C CYS A 248 -31.32 -6.94 -4.46
N LEU A 249 -31.13 -5.90 -5.31
CA LEU A 249 -32.17 -5.48 -6.28
C LEU A 249 -32.32 -6.46 -7.45
N LYS A 250 -31.33 -7.32 -7.68
CA LYS A 250 -31.31 -8.27 -8.81
C LYS A 250 -31.85 -9.67 -8.44
N LYS A 251 -32.29 -9.89 -7.19
CA LYS A 251 -32.88 -11.11 -6.68
C LYS A 251 -34.35 -10.92 -6.38
#